data_32c31855da8eaee602d3f0063653d771
#
_entry.id   32c31855da8eaee602d3f0063653d771
#
_cell.length_a   1.000
_cell.length_b   1.000
_cell.length_c   1.000
_cell.angle_alpha   90.00
_cell.angle_beta   90.00
_cell.angle_gamma   90.00
#
_symmetry.space_group_name_H-M   'P 1'
#
loop_
_entity.id
_entity.type
_entity.pdbx_description
1 polymer ?
#
loop_
_entity_poly.entity_id
_entity_poly.type
_entity_poly.pdbx_seq_one_letter_code
_entity_poly.pdbx_strand_id
1 'polypeptide(L)'
;MRRKFIAACMLAACIGMVSCDDTTDTLGGSLIDNGDKLSIKADTFSVASETMVAGSVIARSSTGYLGRMVDPETNTTVTGNLMSQFHVLSNFELPAKDSIMSRDANNEIIADSCDIRLYYSTYYGDSLSQMKMTAYELSKPVKEGESYYSDFDPEAQGYIRPATQGGIAEKRSFTLADYTESDSIRNRRNYNRNIIVRLNKQYKDKSGVTYNNYGTYLLRKYQQNPAAFRNPYRFLHEICPGFYFKVDGGSGSMAHIQIAQLNIYFKNKQNGKVSEISTNFVSTEEVLQLTNFSNDNTKLQQLASESGHTYLKTPAGLFTKLTLPVSDIMAGHTNDSINSAKVVLYRENNSTTSDYQFGIPQNVVMVAADSLQSFFANNRLPDNKTSFLASYNKTTNSYVFNNISGIINLFSRNTSMPAWGKVVIVPVELQTVTQGSGSTQKTIITKVSHDMGLSSTKLLGNTSTGKNIQISIIYGKFNGR
;
A
#
# COMPACT_ATOMS: atom_id res chain seq x y z
N MET A 1 -12.51 64.80 35.59
CA MET A 1 -11.94 63.76 36.45
C MET A 1 -11.70 62.40 35.75
N ARG A 2 -12.53 61.96 34.81
CA ARG A 2 -12.36 60.63 34.14
C ARG A 2 -11.10 60.45 33.28
N ARG A 3 -10.61 61.51 32.62
CA ARG A 3 -9.38 61.43 31.77
C ARG A 3 -8.05 61.33 32.56
N LYS A 4 -8.04 61.83 33.78
CA LYS A 4 -6.81 61.72 34.64
C LYS A 4 -6.71 60.35 35.32
N PHE A 5 -7.85 59.68 35.52
CA PHE A 5 -7.85 58.31 36.08
C PHE A 5 -7.38 57.23 35.05
N ILE A 6 -7.72 57.43 33.78
CA ILE A 6 -7.31 56.53 32.71
C ILE A 6 -5.79 56.65 32.46
N ALA A 7 -5.23 57.83 32.52
CA ALA A 7 -3.78 58.05 32.38
C ALA A 7 -2.99 57.46 33.57
N ALA A 8 -3.53 57.55 34.78
CA ALA A 8 -2.90 56.92 35.97
C ALA A 8 -2.95 55.39 35.94
N CYS A 9 -4.05 54.79 35.42
CA CYS A 9 -4.14 53.33 35.23
C CYS A 9 -3.24 52.83 34.11
N MET A 10 -3.05 53.56 33.01
CA MET A 10 -2.08 53.20 31.98
C MET A 10 -0.64 53.31 32.43
N LEU A 11 -0.29 54.29 33.27
CA LEU A 11 1.04 54.42 33.83
C LEU A 11 1.36 53.30 34.86
N ALA A 12 0.37 52.91 35.63
CA ALA A 12 0.51 51.78 36.57
C ALA A 12 0.62 50.41 35.84
N ALA A 13 -0.03 50.24 34.67
CA ALA A 13 0.10 49.04 33.86
C ALA A 13 1.46 48.93 33.14
N CYS A 14 2.11 50.04 32.83
CA CYS A 14 3.45 50.02 32.23
C CYS A 14 4.57 49.73 33.24
N ILE A 15 4.35 49.99 34.54
CA ILE A 15 5.36 49.70 35.58
C ILE A 15 5.32 48.21 36.01
N GLY A 16 4.20 47.50 35.78
CA GLY A 16 4.07 46.11 36.09
C GLY A 16 4.71 45.12 35.09
N MET A 17 5.26 45.61 33.95
CA MET A 17 5.87 44.75 32.94
C MET A 17 7.41 44.75 32.89
N VAL A 18 8.07 45.32 33.88
CA VAL A 18 9.53 45.38 33.97
C VAL A 18 10.06 44.55 35.15
N SER A 19 9.26 43.61 35.67
CA SER A 19 9.73 42.71 36.72
C SER A 19 9.70 41.26 36.17
N CYS A 20 10.54 40.99 35.20
CA CYS A 20 11.16 39.69 35.07
C CYS A 20 12.61 39.88 35.53
N ASP A 21 12.80 39.79 36.80
CA ASP A 21 14.11 39.76 37.39
C ASP A 21 14.67 38.34 37.26
N ASP A 22 15.80 38.19 36.61
CA ASP A 22 16.59 36.93 36.42
C ASP A 22 17.13 36.36 37.72
N THR A 23 16.58 36.71 38.88
CA THR A 23 17.08 36.28 40.18
C THR A 23 16.54 34.94 40.67
N THR A 24 15.60 34.31 39.92
CA THR A 24 15.17 32.92 40.22
C THR A 24 16.16 31.85 39.75
N ASP A 25 17.02 32.22 38.80
CA ASP A 25 18.05 31.28 38.28
C ASP A 25 19.21 31.12 39.25
N THR A 26 19.39 32.04 40.20
CA THR A 26 20.46 31.95 41.21
C THR A 26 20.06 31.30 42.51
N LEU A 27 18.77 31.21 42.84
CA LEU A 27 18.30 30.58 44.09
C LEU A 27 18.28 29.04 44.01
N GLY A 28 18.19 28.43 42.82
CA GLY A 28 18.34 26.98 42.61
C GLY A 28 19.80 26.56 42.39
N GLY A 29 20.63 27.44 41.86
CA GLY A 29 22.02 27.14 41.47
C GLY A 29 22.98 26.96 42.62
N SER A 30 22.65 27.45 43.84
CA SER A 30 23.47 27.29 45.02
C SER A 30 23.21 26.01 45.79
N LEU A 31 22.16 25.25 45.47
CA LEU A 31 21.78 23.98 46.06
C LEU A 31 22.19 22.77 45.21
N ILE A 32 22.64 23.01 44.00
CA ILE A 32 23.10 21.96 43.08
C ILE A 32 24.63 22.00 43.11
N ASP A 33 25.24 20.95 43.62
CA ASP A 33 26.68 20.74 43.51
C ASP A 33 27.11 20.93 42.04
N ASN A 34 28.27 21.56 41.79
CA ASN A 34 28.76 21.84 40.42
C ASN A 34 28.87 20.57 39.54
N GLY A 35 28.71 19.39 40.13
CA GLY A 35 28.66 18.08 39.49
C GLY A 35 27.35 17.78 38.69
N ASP A 36 26.22 18.38 39.05
CA ASP A 36 24.91 18.02 38.49
C ASP A 36 24.36 18.98 37.41
N LYS A 37 25.22 19.89 36.90
CA LYS A 37 24.80 20.81 35.85
C LYS A 37 24.70 20.09 34.51
N LEU A 38 23.49 20.04 33.91
CA LEU A 38 23.26 19.64 32.55
C LEU A 38 23.74 20.73 31.58
N SER A 39 24.74 20.43 30.78
CA SER A 39 25.17 21.27 29.66
C SER A 39 24.47 20.78 28.37
N ILE A 40 23.83 21.71 27.68
CA ILE A 40 23.14 21.42 26.39
C ILE A 40 23.94 22.07 25.27
N LYS A 41 24.24 21.28 24.22
CA LYS A 41 24.88 21.76 22.99
C LYS A 41 24.04 21.34 21.78
N ALA A 42 23.90 22.21 20.80
CA ALA A 42 23.23 21.89 19.54
C ALA A 42 24.22 22.05 18.38
N ASP A 43 24.24 21.05 17.51
CA ASP A 43 25.02 21.05 16.28
C ASP A 43 24.19 20.58 15.09
N THR A 44 24.62 20.92 13.88
CA THR A 44 23.92 20.54 12.64
C THR A 44 24.92 19.96 11.65
N PHE A 45 24.57 18.81 11.06
CA PHE A 45 25.41 18.06 10.13
C PHE A 45 24.69 17.86 8.81
N SER A 46 25.45 17.84 7.72
CA SER A 46 24.92 17.49 6.40
C SER A 46 24.70 15.99 6.28
N VAL A 47 23.56 15.60 5.69
CA VAL A 47 23.19 14.19 5.45
C VAL A 47 23.27 13.93 3.95
N ALA A 48 24.05 12.95 3.54
CA ALA A 48 24.09 12.52 2.14
C ALA A 48 22.82 11.74 1.78
N SER A 49 22.30 11.96 0.57
CA SER A 49 21.10 11.31 0.07
C SER A 49 21.27 10.80 -1.34
N GLU A 50 20.68 9.66 -1.62
CA GLU A 50 20.63 9.06 -2.95
C GLU A 50 19.28 8.36 -3.17
N THR A 51 18.87 8.24 -4.42
CA THR A 51 17.71 7.44 -4.80
C THR A 51 18.15 6.00 -5.00
N MET A 52 17.36 5.05 -4.51
CA MET A 52 17.53 3.63 -4.80
C MET A 52 16.30 3.05 -5.48
N VAL A 53 16.48 2.14 -6.41
CA VAL A 53 15.38 1.34 -6.95
C VAL A 53 14.93 0.37 -5.85
N ALA A 54 13.62 0.34 -5.58
CA ALA A 54 13.05 -0.41 -4.46
C ALA A 54 13.23 -1.93 -4.58
N GLY A 55 13.32 -2.44 -5.82
CA GLY A 55 13.25 -3.88 -6.08
C GLY A 55 11.83 -4.42 -5.82
N SER A 56 11.74 -5.71 -5.48
CA SER A 56 10.47 -6.32 -5.13
C SER A 56 10.06 -5.99 -3.70
N VAL A 57 8.76 -5.73 -3.49
CA VAL A 57 8.15 -5.47 -2.18
C VAL A 57 7.05 -6.47 -1.90
N ILE A 58 6.74 -6.72 -0.62
CA ILE A 58 5.65 -7.64 -0.25
C ILE A 58 4.32 -7.06 -0.78
N ALA A 59 3.62 -7.85 -1.61
CA ALA A 59 2.50 -7.40 -2.41
C ALA A 59 1.14 -8.00 -2.00
N ARG A 60 1.07 -8.77 -0.91
CA ARG A 60 -0.20 -9.28 -0.39
C ARG A 60 -1.02 -8.13 0.16
N SER A 61 -2.17 -7.88 -0.45
CA SER A 61 -3.06 -6.77 -0.12
C SER A 61 -4.52 -7.23 -0.23
N SER A 62 -5.42 -6.60 0.53
CA SER A 62 -6.87 -6.76 0.38
C SER A 62 -7.42 -6.03 -0.84
N THR A 63 -6.64 -5.12 -1.44
CA THR A 63 -7.00 -4.37 -2.65
C THR A 63 -6.05 -4.75 -3.78
N GLY A 64 -6.60 -5.14 -4.93
CA GLY A 64 -5.83 -5.39 -6.13
C GLY A 64 -5.78 -4.19 -7.06
N TYR A 65 -4.81 -4.14 -7.95
CA TYR A 65 -4.67 -3.10 -8.96
C TYR A 65 -4.69 -3.71 -10.37
N LEU A 66 -5.49 -3.14 -11.26
CA LEU A 66 -5.60 -3.61 -12.63
C LEU A 66 -5.61 -2.43 -13.60
N GLY A 67 -4.58 -2.30 -14.42
CA GLY A 67 -4.45 -1.23 -15.38
C GLY A 67 -3.02 -0.83 -15.67
N ARG A 68 -2.86 0.26 -16.42
CA ARG A 68 -1.56 0.84 -16.78
C ARG A 68 -1.63 2.35 -16.76
N MET A 69 -0.68 2.96 -16.05
CA MET A 69 -0.56 4.40 -15.90
C MET A 69 0.85 4.86 -16.26
N VAL A 70 0.93 6.08 -16.79
CA VAL A 70 2.18 6.83 -16.93
C VAL A 70 2.16 7.95 -15.90
N ASP A 71 3.20 8.05 -15.11
CA ASP A 71 3.40 9.16 -14.17
C ASP A 71 3.72 10.44 -14.98
N PRO A 72 2.87 11.48 -14.94
CA PRO A 72 3.11 12.70 -15.71
C PRO A 72 4.38 13.44 -15.33
N GLU A 73 4.85 13.34 -14.08
CA GLU A 73 6.03 14.03 -13.59
C GLU A 73 7.34 13.36 -14.03
N THR A 74 7.39 12.01 -13.98
CA THR A 74 8.62 11.26 -14.25
C THR A 74 8.60 10.52 -15.58
N ASN A 75 7.46 10.53 -16.27
CA ASN A 75 7.22 9.77 -17.52
C ASN A 75 7.58 8.27 -17.38
N THR A 76 7.40 7.70 -16.19
CA THR A 76 7.59 6.26 -15.93
C THR A 76 6.26 5.53 -16.02
N THR A 77 6.27 4.35 -16.63
CA THR A 77 5.07 3.51 -16.75
C THR A 77 4.99 2.51 -15.60
N VAL A 78 3.79 2.37 -15.03
CA VAL A 78 3.44 1.34 -14.04
C VAL A 78 2.28 0.52 -14.59
N THR A 79 2.42 -0.82 -14.59
CA THR A 79 1.36 -1.76 -14.96
C THR A 79 1.05 -2.64 -13.75
N GLY A 80 -0.23 -2.72 -13.38
CA GLY A 80 -0.72 -3.64 -12.36
C GLY A 80 -1.52 -4.78 -13.00
N ASN A 81 -1.18 -6.02 -12.67
CA ASN A 81 -1.89 -7.23 -13.07
C ASN A 81 -2.39 -7.93 -11.79
N LEU A 82 -3.64 -8.34 -11.79
CA LEU A 82 -4.29 -8.90 -10.61
C LEU A 82 -4.34 -10.43 -10.66
N MET A 83 -3.92 -11.09 -9.59
CA MET A 83 -4.21 -12.50 -9.34
C MET A 83 -5.17 -12.61 -8.16
N SER A 84 -6.24 -13.39 -8.32
CA SER A 84 -7.27 -13.55 -7.30
C SER A 84 -7.74 -14.98 -7.19
N GLN A 85 -7.94 -15.43 -5.96
CA GLN A 85 -8.58 -16.69 -5.60
C GLN A 85 -9.97 -16.43 -5.02
N PHE A 86 -10.79 -17.48 -4.90
CA PHE A 86 -12.17 -17.36 -4.40
C PHE A 86 -12.36 -18.19 -3.14
N HIS A 87 -13.05 -17.61 -2.17
CA HIS A 87 -13.41 -18.27 -0.93
C HIS A 87 -14.75 -18.98 -1.03
N VAL A 88 -14.91 -20.05 -0.26
CA VAL A 88 -16.19 -20.75 -0.05
C VAL A 88 -16.52 -20.83 1.44
N LEU A 89 -17.79 -20.64 1.77
CA LEU A 89 -18.26 -20.76 3.14
C LEU A 89 -18.48 -22.23 3.52
N SER A 90 -18.23 -22.57 4.78
CA SER A 90 -18.42 -23.95 5.30
C SER A 90 -19.86 -24.45 5.21
N ASN A 91 -20.83 -23.54 5.15
CA ASN A 91 -22.25 -23.82 5.00
C ASN A 91 -22.76 -23.61 3.55
N PHE A 92 -21.88 -23.55 2.57
CA PHE A 92 -22.28 -23.35 1.17
C PHE A 92 -23.15 -24.52 0.69
N GLU A 93 -24.31 -24.18 0.10
CA GLU A 93 -25.24 -25.13 -0.48
C GLU A 93 -25.85 -24.58 -1.76
N LEU A 94 -25.91 -25.44 -2.79
CA LEU A 94 -26.73 -25.19 -3.98
C LEU A 94 -28.15 -25.74 -3.78
N PRO A 95 -29.13 -25.24 -4.52
CA PRO A 95 -30.46 -25.82 -4.58
C PRO A 95 -30.42 -27.31 -4.93
N ALA A 96 -31.42 -28.05 -4.50
CA ALA A 96 -31.54 -29.49 -4.82
C ALA A 96 -31.49 -29.71 -6.34
N LYS A 97 -30.83 -30.78 -6.78
CA LYS A 97 -30.62 -31.06 -8.22
C LYS A 97 -31.93 -31.01 -9.01
N ASP A 98 -33.04 -31.49 -8.44
CA ASP A 98 -34.35 -31.53 -9.11
C ASP A 98 -35.04 -30.16 -9.20
N SER A 99 -34.63 -29.20 -8.37
CA SER A 99 -35.14 -27.84 -8.43
C SER A 99 -34.43 -26.98 -9.48
N ILE A 100 -33.25 -27.36 -9.95
CA ILE A 100 -32.52 -26.69 -11.01
C ILE A 100 -33.17 -27.00 -12.34
N MET A 101 -33.71 -25.96 -12.99
CA MET A 101 -34.49 -26.08 -14.23
C MET A 101 -33.65 -25.88 -15.50
N SER A 102 -32.46 -25.28 -15.40
CA SER A 102 -31.53 -25.15 -16.53
C SER A 102 -30.87 -26.49 -16.81
N ARG A 103 -31.22 -27.07 -17.98
CA ARG A 103 -30.79 -28.42 -18.38
C ARG A 103 -30.43 -28.45 -19.85
N ASP A 104 -29.50 -29.34 -20.22
CA ASP A 104 -29.14 -29.64 -21.59
C ASP A 104 -30.11 -30.66 -22.22
N ALA A 105 -29.84 -31.00 -23.49
CA ALA A 105 -30.65 -31.99 -24.22
C ALA A 105 -30.66 -33.41 -23.60
N ASN A 106 -29.67 -33.71 -22.77
CA ASN A 106 -29.58 -34.99 -22.06
C ASN A 106 -30.19 -34.92 -20.65
N ASN A 107 -30.93 -33.84 -20.36
CA ASN A 107 -31.51 -33.56 -19.04
C ASN A 107 -30.48 -33.38 -17.89
N GLU A 108 -29.22 -33.13 -18.22
CA GLU A 108 -28.20 -32.81 -17.25
C GLU A 108 -28.19 -31.30 -16.92
N ILE A 109 -27.89 -30.94 -15.64
CA ILE A 109 -27.87 -29.55 -15.20
C ILE A 109 -26.80 -28.76 -15.93
N ILE A 110 -27.17 -27.53 -16.29
CA ILE A 110 -26.24 -26.52 -16.88
C ILE A 110 -26.38 -25.18 -16.18
N ALA A 111 -25.35 -24.35 -16.30
CA ALA A 111 -25.46 -22.92 -16.04
C ALA A 111 -25.86 -22.20 -17.35
N ASP A 112 -26.81 -21.28 -17.26
CA ASP A 112 -27.23 -20.44 -18.38
C ASP A 112 -26.12 -19.46 -18.75
N SER A 113 -25.41 -18.93 -17.76
CA SER A 113 -24.22 -18.09 -17.95
C SER A 113 -23.29 -18.14 -16.73
N CYS A 114 -22.05 -17.69 -16.93
CA CYS A 114 -21.03 -17.56 -15.91
C CYS A 114 -20.17 -16.33 -16.21
N ASP A 115 -19.87 -15.54 -15.19
CA ASP A 115 -18.95 -14.41 -15.32
C ASP A 115 -18.08 -14.22 -14.07
N ILE A 116 -16.97 -13.50 -14.24
CA ILE A 116 -16.23 -12.88 -13.14
C ILE A 116 -16.45 -11.38 -13.20
N ARG A 117 -16.79 -10.79 -12.05
CA ARG A 117 -16.93 -9.35 -11.89
C ARG A 117 -15.82 -8.83 -10.98
N LEU A 118 -15.07 -7.87 -11.48
CA LEU A 118 -14.02 -7.18 -10.72
C LEU A 118 -14.59 -5.84 -10.28
N TYR A 119 -15.00 -5.75 -9.01
CA TYR A 119 -15.62 -4.55 -8.44
C TYR A 119 -14.57 -3.54 -7.99
N TYR A 120 -14.81 -2.27 -8.31
CA TYR A 120 -13.98 -1.14 -7.89
C TYR A 120 -14.84 0.07 -7.54
N SER A 121 -14.43 0.83 -6.51
CA SER A 121 -15.05 2.11 -6.15
C SER A 121 -14.18 3.28 -6.58
N THR A 122 -12.87 3.09 -6.61
CA THR A 122 -11.87 4.10 -6.95
C THR A 122 -10.94 3.61 -8.06
N TYR A 123 -10.31 4.55 -8.75
CA TYR A 123 -9.35 4.29 -9.82
C TYR A 123 -8.42 5.50 -9.98
N TYR A 124 -7.28 5.29 -10.63
CA TYR A 124 -6.40 6.35 -11.11
C TYR A 124 -6.65 6.60 -12.61
N GLY A 125 -6.42 7.85 -13.03
CA GLY A 125 -6.40 8.24 -14.42
C GLY A 125 -7.77 8.51 -15.02
N ASP A 126 -7.84 8.45 -16.36
CA ASP A 126 -9.05 8.72 -17.14
C ASP A 126 -9.93 7.48 -17.26
N SER A 127 -11.16 7.57 -16.75
CA SER A 127 -12.15 6.49 -16.83
C SER A 127 -12.55 6.11 -18.26
N LEU A 128 -12.35 6.98 -19.23
CA LEU A 128 -12.64 6.75 -20.66
C LEU A 128 -11.51 6.01 -21.38
N SER A 129 -10.33 5.95 -20.79
CA SER A 129 -9.19 5.26 -21.37
C SER A 129 -9.49 3.79 -21.61
N GLN A 130 -9.33 3.35 -22.86
CA GLN A 130 -9.57 1.96 -23.24
C GLN A 130 -8.40 1.08 -22.82
N MET A 131 -8.70 0.09 -21.99
CA MET A 131 -7.77 -0.93 -21.52
C MET A 131 -8.09 -2.28 -22.15
N LYS A 132 -7.08 -3.14 -22.28
CA LYS A 132 -7.21 -4.52 -22.76
C LYS A 132 -6.55 -5.45 -21.77
N MET A 133 -7.21 -6.56 -21.45
CA MET A 133 -6.68 -7.60 -20.58
C MET A 133 -7.07 -8.99 -21.08
N THR A 134 -6.33 -10.00 -20.59
CA THR A 134 -6.70 -11.40 -20.69
C THR A 134 -6.85 -11.98 -19.29
N ALA A 135 -7.97 -12.65 -19.04
CA ALA A 135 -8.19 -13.41 -17.82
C ALA A 135 -7.77 -14.87 -18.04
N TYR A 136 -6.79 -15.32 -17.29
CA TYR A 136 -6.25 -16.68 -17.34
C TYR A 136 -6.70 -17.50 -16.15
N GLU A 137 -7.13 -18.75 -16.39
CA GLU A 137 -7.33 -19.74 -15.32
C GLU A 137 -5.98 -20.16 -14.75
N LEU A 138 -5.88 -20.26 -13.43
CA LEU A 138 -4.70 -20.81 -12.77
C LEU A 138 -4.67 -22.34 -12.87
N SER A 139 -3.49 -22.93 -13.03
CA SER A 139 -3.27 -24.36 -13.03
C SER A 139 -3.28 -24.98 -11.62
N LYS A 140 -2.90 -24.18 -10.63
CA LYS A 140 -2.74 -24.54 -9.21
C LYS A 140 -2.97 -23.31 -8.34
N PRO A 141 -3.41 -23.46 -7.08
CA PRO A 141 -3.48 -22.34 -6.15
C PRO A 141 -2.08 -21.90 -5.74
N VAL A 142 -1.98 -20.70 -5.17
CA VAL A 142 -0.76 -20.25 -4.50
C VAL A 142 -0.52 -21.09 -3.25
N LYS A 143 0.72 -21.16 -2.82
CA LYS A 143 1.09 -21.87 -1.61
C LYS A 143 0.73 -21.04 -0.38
N GLU A 144 0.09 -21.69 0.58
CA GLU A 144 -0.25 -21.07 1.85
C GLU A 144 1.00 -20.79 2.68
N GLY A 145 0.97 -19.68 3.44
CA GLY A 145 2.06 -19.30 4.33
C GLY A 145 3.29 -18.69 3.65
N GLU A 146 3.35 -18.67 2.32
CA GLU A 146 4.43 -18.00 1.59
C GLU A 146 4.17 -16.49 1.42
N SER A 147 5.26 -15.71 1.44
CA SER A 147 5.22 -14.29 1.13
C SER A 147 5.37 -14.10 -0.39
N TYR A 148 4.44 -13.37 -0.98
CA TYR A 148 4.49 -13.02 -2.39
C TYR A 148 4.90 -11.56 -2.57
N TYR A 149 5.73 -11.32 -3.56
CA TYR A 149 6.28 -10.01 -3.85
C TYR A 149 5.67 -9.40 -5.11
N SER A 150 5.85 -8.10 -5.27
CA SER A 150 5.26 -7.31 -6.36
C SER A 150 5.73 -7.71 -7.76
N ASP A 151 6.86 -8.38 -7.88
CA ASP A 151 7.43 -8.92 -9.12
C ASP A 151 7.05 -10.39 -9.38
N PHE A 152 6.22 -10.99 -8.53
CA PHE A 152 5.75 -12.36 -8.76
C PHE A 152 4.96 -12.45 -10.07
N ASP A 153 5.53 -13.13 -11.05
CA ASP A 153 4.91 -13.37 -12.37
C ASP A 153 4.28 -14.78 -12.41
N PRO A 154 2.94 -14.89 -12.37
CA PRO A 154 2.27 -16.17 -12.42
C PRO A 154 2.52 -16.96 -13.70
N GLU A 155 2.76 -16.29 -14.83
CA GLU A 155 3.06 -16.93 -16.11
C GLU A 155 4.45 -17.56 -16.10
N ALA A 156 5.47 -16.79 -15.72
CA ALA A 156 6.85 -17.27 -15.62
C ALA A 156 7.01 -18.38 -14.57
N GLN A 157 6.20 -18.36 -13.50
CA GLN A 157 6.21 -19.36 -12.43
C GLN A 157 5.33 -20.59 -12.71
N GLY A 158 4.76 -20.70 -13.92
CA GLY A 158 3.95 -21.85 -14.34
C GLY A 158 2.61 -22.00 -13.59
N TYR A 159 2.02 -20.89 -13.16
CA TYR A 159 0.69 -20.89 -12.53
C TYR A 159 -0.45 -20.81 -13.55
N ILE A 160 -0.19 -20.43 -14.81
CA ILE A 160 -1.23 -20.36 -15.83
C ILE A 160 -1.53 -21.75 -16.41
N ARG A 161 -2.80 -22.09 -16.49
CA ARG A 161 -3.23 -23.31 -17.19
C ARG A 161 -3.21 -23.05 -18.69
N PRO A 162 -2.41 -23.83 -19.48
CA PRO A 162 -2.29 -23.60 -20.91
C PRO A 162 -3.63 -23.81 -21.64
N ALA A 163 -3.94 -22.98 -22.63
CA ALA A 163 -5.11 -23.12 -23.47
C ALA A 163 -5.12 -24.48 -24.23
N THR A 164 -3.94 -24.99 -24.58
CA THR A 164 -3.78 -26.33 -25.19
C THR A 164 -4.25 -27.48 -24.26
N GLN A 165 -4.32 -27.23 -22.96
CA GLN A 165 -4.86 -28.15 -21.96
C GLN A 165 -6.29 -27.82 -21.53
N GLY A 166 -6.98 -26.93 -22.28
CA GLY A 166 -8.34 -26.47 -22.00
C GLY A 166 -8.43 -25.33 -20.98
N GLY A 167 -7.31 -24.70 -20.61
CA GLY A 167 -7.30 -23.54 -19.72
C GLY A 167 -8.00 -22.34 -20.33
N ILE A 168 -8.67 -21.55 -19.49
CA ILE A 168 -9.34 -20.33 -19.90
C ILE A 168 -8.31 -19.24 -20.20
N ALA A 169 -8.52 -18.54 -21.33
CA ALA A 169 -7.81 -17.33 -21.73
C ALA A 169 -8.80 -16.37 -22.40
N GLU A 170 -9.55 -15.61 -21.59
CA GLU A 170 -10.61 -14.72 -22.07
C GLU A 170 -10.11 -13.29 -22.19
N LYS A 171 -10.12 -12.78 -23.43
CA LYS A 171 -9.74 -11.39 -23.74
C LYS A 171 -10.90 -10.44 -23.48
N ARG A 172 -10.61 -9.30 -22.84
CA ARG A 172 -11.59 -8.26 -22.57
C ARG A 172 -10.99 -6.88 -22.81
N SER A 173 -11.73 -6.07 -23.59
CA SER A 173 -11.53 -4.61 -23.64
C SER A 173 -12.53 -3.96 -22.67
N PHE A 174 -12.08 -2.96 -21.91
CA PHE A 174 -12.91 -2.28 -20.93
C PHE A 174 -12.51 -0.82 -20.77
N THR A 175 -13.41 -0.02 -20.23
CA THR A 175 -13.17 1.32 -19.68
C THR A 175 -13.69 1.36 -18.26
N LEU A 176 -13.19 2.28 -17.43
CA LEU A 176 -13.66 2.43 -16.05
C LEU A 176 -14.93 3.32 -15.94
N ALA A 177 -15.40 3.88 -17.03
CA ALA A 177 -16.69 4.58 -17.10
C ALA A 177 -17.89 3.64 -17.10
N ASP A 178 -17.69 2.34 -17.36
CA ASP A 178 -18.69 1.27 -17.39
C ASP A 178 -19.90 1.58 -18.27
N TYR A 179 -19.64 1.90 -19.53
CA TYR A 179 -20.70 2.17 -20.54
C TYR A 179 -21.46 0.91 -20.97
N THR A 180 -21.22 -0.25 -20.37
CA THR A 180 -22.04 -1.44 -20.57
C THR A 180 -23.41 -1.30 -19.93
N GLU A 181 -23.55 -0.38 -18.97
CA GLU A 181 -24.79 -0.05 -18.27
C GLU A 181 -25.30 1.34 -18.65
N SER A 182 -26.62 1.51 -18.63
CA SER A 182 -27.26 2.80 -18.88
C SER A 182 -26.99 3.80 -17.75
N ASP A 183 -27.10 5.10 -18.05
CA ASP A 183 -26.98 6.17 -17.04
C ASP A 183 -27.94 5.99 -15.87
N SER A 184 -29.17 5.52 -16.14
CA SER A 184 -30.18 5.27 -15.11
C SER A 184 -29.78 4.16 -14.13
N ILE A 185 -28.95 3.22 -14.56
CA ILE A 185 -28.38 2.17 -13.72
C ILE A 185 -27.14 2.69 -12.98
N ARG A 186 -26.21 3.31 -13.73
CA ARG A 186 -24.94 3.81 -13.17
C ARG A 186 -25.12 4.88 -12.08
N ASN A 187 -26.21 5.63 -12.15
CA ASN A 187 -26.54 6.68 -11.17
C ASN A 187 -27.33 6.16 -9.94
N ARG A 188 -27.63 4.87 -9.86
CA ARG A 188 -28.28 4.30 -8.68
C ARG A 188 -27.32 4.28 -7.49
N ARG A 189 -27.82 4.60 -6.30
CA ARG A 189 -27.02 4.62 -5.07
C ARG A 189 -26.34 3.29 -4.71
N ASN A 190 -26.93 2.18 -5.12
CA ASN A 190 -26.45 0.83 -4.89
C ASN A 190 -25.73 0.21 -6.09
N TYR A 191 -25.43 1.02 -7.12
CA TYR A 191 -24.66 0.53 -8.27
C TYR A 191 -23.17 0.42 -7.92
N ASN A 192 -22.63 -0.77 -8.11
CA ASN A 192 -21.21 -1.05 -7.94
C ASN A 192 -20.53 -1.20 -9.30
N ARG A 193 -19.64 -0.29 -9.64
CA ARG A 193 -18.85 -0.34 -10.88
C ARG A 193 -18.03 -1.63 -10.93
N ASN A 194 -18.01 -2.27 -12.09
CA ASN A 194 -17.28 -3.52 -12.25
C ASN A 194 -16.80 -3.73 -13.68
N ILE A 195 -15.77 -4.56 -13.82
CA ILE A 195 -15.28 -5.08 -15.10
C ILE A 195 -15.76 -6.51 -15.22
N ILE A 196 -16.50 -6.83 -16.28
CA ILE A 196 -17.11 -8.16 -16.48
C ILE A 196 -16.26 -8.99 -17.42
N VAL A 197 -15.86 -10.18 -16.98
CA VAL A 197 -15.24 -11.23 -17.79
C VAL A 197 -16.22 -12.39 -17.95
N ARG A 198 -16.74 -12.59 -19.14
CA ARG A 198 -17.72 -13.66 -19.44
C ARG A 198 -17.01 -15.00 -19.65
N LEU A 199 -17.45 -16.03 -18.94
CA LEU A 199 -16.92 -17.40 -19.02
C LEU A 199 -17.94 -18.35 -19.67
N ASN A 200 -18.61 -17.88 -20.73
CA ASN A 200 -19.71 -18.59 -21.39
C ASN A 200 -19.25 -19.50 -22.53
N LYS A 201 -17.96 -19.51 -22.88
CA LYS A 201 -17.42 -20.41 -23.88
C LYS A 201 -17.32 -21.84 -23.33
N GLN A 202 -17.29 -22.78 -24.25
CA GLN A 202 -17.06 -24.19 -23.94
C GLN A 202 -15.78 -24.34 -23.11
N TYR A 203 -15.87 -25.11 -22.03
CA TYR A 203 -14.79 -25.35 -21.08
C TYR A 203 -14.43 -26.83 -21.03
N LYS A 204 -13.16 -27.14 -21.04
CA LYS A 204 -12.62 -28.51 -20.86
C LYS A 204 -11.86 -28.60 -19.56
N ASP A 205 -12.30 -29.50 -18.66
CA ASP A 205 -11.62 -29.66 -17.36
C ASP A 205 -10.28 -30.45 -17.48
N LYS A 206 -9.57 -30.57 -16.36
CA LYS A 206 -8.27 -31.28 -16.30
C LYS A 206 -8.39 -32.78 -16.61
N SER A 207 -9.58 -33.36 -16.45
CA SER A 207 -9.85 -34.76 -16.78
C SER A 207 -10.27 -35.00 -18.24
N GLY A 208 -10.38 -33.91 -19.02
CA GLY A 208 -10.73 -33.95 -20.43
C GLY A 208 -12.24 -33.87 -20.71
N VAL A 209 -13.09 -33.76 -19.69
CA VAL A 209 -14.53 -33.58 -19.83
C VAL A 209 -14.85 -32.16 -20.31
N THR A 210 -15.76 -32.07 -21.28
CA THR A 210 -16.18 -30.81 -21.88
C THR A 210 -17.54 -30.36 -21.35
N TYR A 211 -17.67 -29.09 -21.00
CA TYR A 211 -18.87 -28.43 -20.49
C TYR A 211 -19.23 -27.27 -21.41
N ASN A 212 -20.50 -26.88 -21.46
CA ASN A 212 -20.94 -25.75 -22.29
C ASN A 212 -20.36 -24.40 -21.82
N ASN A 213 -20.10 -24.26 -20.52
CA ASN A 213 -19.41 -23.09 -19.94
C ASN A 213 -18.76 -23.46 -18.59
N TYR A 214 -17.97 -22.54 -18.01
CA TYR A 214 -17.30 -22.75 -16.72
C TYR A 214 -18.28 -22.92 -15.55
N GLY A 215 -19.41 -22.21 -15.57
CA GLY A 215 -20.45 -22.33 -14.55
C GLY A 215 -21.08 -23.74 -14.52
N THR A 216 -21.29 -24.35 -15.68
CA THR A 216 -21.77 -25.74 -15.78
C THR A 216 -20.76 -26.73 -15.18
N TYR A 217 -19.47 -26.52 -15.43
CA TYR A 217 -18.41 -27.27 -14.77
C TYR A 217 -18.56 -27.20 -13.23
N LEU A 218 -18.67 -26.00 -12.67
CA LEU A 218 -18.81 -25.80 -11.22
C LEU A 218 -20.08 -26.44 -10.66
N LEU A 219 -21.23 -26.27 -11.31
CA LEU A 219 -22.49 -26.90 -10.89
C LEU A 219 -22.41 -28.43 -10.86
N ARG A 220 -21.85 -29.05 -11.91
CA ARG A 220 -21.70 -30.49 -11.98
C ARG A 220 -20.65 -31.05 -11.02
N LYS A 221 -19.54 -30.30 -10.79
CA LYS A 221 -18.55 -30.66 -9.76
C LYS A 221 -19.14 -30.60 -8.36
N TYR A 222 -20.00 -29.62 -8.05
CA TYR A 222 -20.73 -29.61 -6.79
C TYR A 222 -21.60 -30.86 -6.60
N GLN A 223 -22.34 -31.28 -7.62
CA GLN A 223 -23.16 -32.50 -7.53
C GLN A 223 -22.32 -33.78 -7.29
N GLN A 224 -21.10 -33.80 -7.82
CA GLN A 224 -20.17 -34.91 -7.65
C GLN A 224 -19.48 -34.90 -6.28
N ASN A 225 -19.10 -33.73 -5.78
CA ASN A 225 -18.30 -33.56 -4.56
C ASN A 225 -18.70 -32.29 -3.79
N PRO A 226 -19.87 -32.26 -3.11
CA PRO A 226 -20.32 -31.08 -2.34
C PRO A 226 -19.34 -30.69 -1.22
N ALA A 227 -18.61 -31.66 -0.67
CA ALA A 227 -17.68 -31.45 0.42
C ALA A 227 -16.51 -30.54 0.01
N ALA A 228 -16.08 -30.57 -1.26
CA ALA A 228 -15.04 -29.64 -1.76
C ALA A 228 -15.51 -28.18 -1.80
N PHE A 229 -16.81 -27.94 -1.90
CA PHE A 229 -17.40 -26.59 -1.91
C PHE A 229 -17.72 -26.04 -0.50
N ARG A 230 -17.42 -26.79 0.54
CA ARG A 230 -17.55 -26.36 1.95
C ARG A 230 -16.21 -26.23 2.66
N ASN A 231 -15.12 -26.46 1.93
CA ASN A 231 -13.76 -26.37 2.45
C ASN A 231 -12.91 -25.52 1.50
N PRO A 232 -12.44 -24.32 1.92
CA PRO A 232 -11.68 -23.42 1.05
C PRO A 232 -10.43 -24.05 0.45
N TYR A 233 -9.67 -24.82 1.24
CA TYR A 233 -8.48 -25.52 0.75
C TYR A 233 -8.81 -26.49 -0.38
N ARG A 234 -9.82 -27.36 -0.17
CA ARG A 234 -10.26 -28.32 -1.19
C ARG A 234 -10.82 -27.63 -2.42
N PHE A 235 -11.58 -26.55 -2.25
CA PHE A 235 -12.12 -25.78 -3.36
C PHE A 235 -11.01 -25.24 -4.26
N LEU A 236 -9.96 -24.64 -3.68
CA LEU A 236 -8.83 -24.10 -4.42
C LEU A 236 -7.99 -25.19 -5.11
N HIS A 237 -7.81 -26.34 -4.47
CA HIS A 237 -6.93 -27.40 -5.00
C HIS A 237 -7.64 -28.35 -5.98
N GLU A 238 -8.93 -28.62 -5.78
CA GLU A 238 -9.68 -29.61 -6.54
C GLU A 238 -10.61 -28.97 -7.61
N ILE A 239 -11.11 -27.74 -7.38
CA ILE A 239 -12.18 -27.15 -8.17
C ILE A 239 -11.72 -25.90 -8.93
N CYS A 240 -11.36 -24.81 -8.21
CA CYS A 240 -11.08 -23.51 -8.80
C CYS A 240 -9.84 -22.87 -8.16
N PRO A 241 -8.65 -23.02 -8.75
CA PRO A 241 -7.41 -22.44 -8.21
C PRO A 241 -7.39 -20.92 -8.18
N GLY A 242 -8.22 -20.26 -9.00
CA GLY A 242 -8.29 -18.82 -9.16
C GLY A 242 -8.00 -18.36 -10.58
N PHE A 243 -7.87 -17.02 -10.73
CA PHE A 243 -7.64 -16.37 -12.02
C PHE A 243 -6.55 -15.31 -11.93
N TYR A 244 -5.85 -15.12 -13.04
CA TYR A 244 -4.89 -14.04 -13.26
C TYR A 244 -5.39 -13.13 -14.37
N PHE A 245 -5.51 -11.84 -14.07
CA PHE A 245 -5.97 -10.79 -14.99
C PHE A 245 -4.76 -9.98 -15.43
N LYS A 246 -4.28 -10.22 -16.63
CA LYS A 246 -3.09 -9.59 -17.22
C LYS A 246 -3.48 -8.45 -18.14
N VAL A 247 -2.88 -7.31 -17.98
CA VAL A 247 -3.05 -6.15 -18.87
C VAL A 247 -2.23 -6.38 -20.14
N ASP A 248 -2.91 -6.51 -21.27
CA ASP A 248 -2.28 -6.74 -22.58
C ASP A 248 -2.02 -5.44 -23.35
N GLY A 249 -2.79 -4.39 -23.06
CA GLY A 249 -2.67 -3.12 -23.78
C GLY A 249 -3.58 -2.03 -23.25
N GLY A 250 -3.42 -0.83 -23.82
CA GLY A 250 -4.02 0.39 -23.30
C GLY A 250 -3.15 1.05 -22.25
N SER A 251 -3.44 2.30 -21.94
CA SER A 251 -2.80 3.09 -20.90
C SER A 251 -3.72 4.25 -20.54
N GLY A 252 -3.57 4.78 -19.33
CA GLY A 252 -4.29 5.97 -18.89
C GLY A 252 -5.28 5.72 -17.75
N SER A 253 -5.50 4.45 -17.34
CA SER A 253 -6.30 4.16 -16.16
C SER A 253 -5.82 2.91 -15.40
N MET A 254 -6.08 2.88 -14.09
CA MET A 254 -5.81 1.74 -13.20
C MET A 254 -6.90 1.66 -12.13
N ALA A 255 -7.65 0.55 -12.12
CA ALA A 255 -8.71 0.30 -11.16
C ALA A 255 -8.17 -0.24 -9.83
N HIS A 256 -8.77 0.18 -8.71
CA HIS A 256 -8.62 -0.46 -7.40
C HIS A 256 -9.66 -1.56 -7.25
N ILE A 257 -9.27 -2.80 -7.48
CA ILE A 257 -10.16 -3.94 -7.37
C ILE A 257 -10.28 -4.33 -5.89
N GLN A 258 -11.47 -4.15 -5.35
CA GLN A 258 -11.79 -4.47 -3.96
C GLN A 258 -12.28 -5.90 -3.83
N ILE A 259 -13.06 -6.36 -4.81
CA ILE A 259 -13.68 -7.68 -4.80
C ILE A 259 -13.63 -8.27 -6.20
N ALA A 260 -13.14 -9.50 -6.32
CA ALA A 260 -13.37 -10.35 -7.48
C ALA A 260 -14.48 -11.37 -7.12
N GLN A 261 -15.50 -11.45 -7.95
CA GLN A 261 -16.66 -12.31 -7.70
C GLN A 261 -16.93 -13.17 -8.93
N LEU A 262 -16.93 -14.49 -8.76
CA LEU A 262 -17.29 -15.49 -9.77
C LEU A 262 -18.76 -15.84 -9.61
N ASN A 263 -19.58 -15.57 -10.62
CA ASN A 263 -21.03 -15.75 -10.62
C ASN A 263 -21.43 -16.88 -11.55
N ILE A 264 -22.43 -17.63 -11.13
CA ILE A 264 -23.07 -18.70 -11.89
C ILE A 264 -24.56 -18.42 -11.92
N TYR A 265 -25.17 -18.30 -13.10
CA TYR A 265 -26.58 -18.00 -13.30
C TYR A 265 -27.30 -19.24 -13.83
N PHE A 266 -28.46 -19.55 -13.25
CA PHE A 266 -29.29 -20.69 -13.67
C PHE A 266 -30.74 -20.49 -13.21
N LYS A 267 -31.67 -21.22 -13.81
CA LYS A 267 -33.09 -21.20 -13.41
C LYS A 267 -33.32 -22.22 -12.30
N ASN A 268 -34.04 -21.79 -11.28
CA ASN A 268 -34.43 -22.64 -10.16
C ASN A 268 -35.95 -22.56 -9.91
N LYS A 269 -36.55 -23.70 -9.54
CA LYS A 269 -37.95 -23.79 -9.17
C LYS A 269 -38.08 -23.81 -7.66
N GLN A 270 -38.75 -22.78 -7.11
CA GLN A 270 -39.02 -22.68 -5.69
C GLN A 270 -40.51 -22.33 -5.49
N ASN A 271 -41.20 -23.04 -4.61
CA ASN A 271 -42.64 -22.84 -4.34
C ASN A 271 -43.50 -22.86 -5.64
N GLY A 272 -43.20 -23.76 -6.55
CA GLY A 272 -43.91 -23.86 -7.84
C GLY A 272 -43.53 -22.85 -8.91
N LYS A 273 -42.79 -21.79 -8.59
CA LYS A 273 -42.36 -20.73 -9.53
C LYS A 273 -40.92 -20.96 -9.97
N VAL A 274 -40.69 -20.82 -11.28
CA VAL A 274 -39.35 -20.82 -11.88
C VAL A 274 -38.85 -19.38 -11.98
N SER A 275 -37.64 -19.14 -11.46
CA SER A 275 -36.96 -17.85 -11.54
C SER A 275 -35.47 -18.05 -11.85
N GLU A 276 -34.86 -17.07 -12.46
CA GLU A 276 -33.42 -16.99 -12.57
C GLU A 276 -32.81 -16.62 -11.21
N ILE A 277 -31.82 -17.37 -10.80
CA ILE A 277 -31.04 -17.10 -9.59
C ILE A 277 -29.54 -17.13 -9.91
N SER A 278 -28.74 -16.60 -9.02
CA SER A 278 -27.30 -16.70 -9.10
C SER A 278 -26.70 -17.24 -7.80
N THR A 279 -25.61 -17.96 -7.93
CA THR A 279 -24.70 -18.26 -6.84
C THR A 279 -23.33 -17.68 -7.13
N ASN A 280 -22.55 -17.36 -6.11
CA ASN A 280 -21.27 -16.72 -6.31
C ASN A 280 -20.20 -17.19 -5.32
N PHE A 281 -18.95 -17.00 -5.71
CA PHE A 281 -17.75 -17.17 -4.91
C PHE A 281 -16.97 -15.86 -4.95
N VAL A 282 -16.50 -15.37 -3.80
CA VAL A 282 -15.96 -14.04 -3.64
C VAL A 282 -14.53 -14.12 -3.15
N SER A 283 -13.66 -13.24 -3.64
CA SER A 283 -12.35 -13.03 -3.05
C SER A 283 -12.51 -12.30 -1.71
N THR A 284 -11.99 -12.89 -0.66
CA THR A 284 -12.02 -12.36 0.71
C THR A 284 -10.61 -12.32 1.27
N GLU A 285 -10.44 -11.83 2.50
CA GLU A 285 -9.13 -11.76 3.16
C GLU A 285 -8.52 -13.15 3.44
N GLU A 286 -9.36 -14.20 3.49
CA GLU A 286 -8.92 -15.58 3.69
C GLU A 286 -8.22 -16.19 2.48
N VAL A 287 -8.43 -15.62 1.29
CA VAL A 287 -7.77 -16.07 0.07
C VAL A 287 -6.80 -15.01 -0.44
N LEU A 288 -5.80 -15.44 -1.20
CA LEU A 288 -4.81 -14.52 -1.71
C LEU A 288 -5.38 -13.60 -2.79
N GLN A 289 -5.19 -12.31 -2.58
CA GLN A 289 -5.15 -11.31 -3.64
C GLN A 289 -3.72 -10.79 -3.78
N LEU A 290 -3.23 -10.74 -4.99
CA LEU A 290 -1.88 -10.32 -5.31
C LEU A 290 -1.90 -9.42 -6.54
N THR A 291 -1.24 -8.28 -6.47
CA THR A 291 -0.93 -7.49 -7.67
C THR A 291 0.52 -7.69 -8.07
N ASN A 292 0.72 -8.21 -9.27
CA ASN A 292 2.02 -8.18 -9.93
C ASN A 292 2.19 -6.81 -10.57
N PHE A 293 3.22 -6.05 -10.15
CA PHE A 293 3.55 -4.76 -10.73
C PHE A 293 4.74 -4.87 -11.66
N SER A 294 4.60 -4.26 -12.84
CA SER A 294 5.70 -4.05 -13.78
C SER A 294 5.96 -2.56 -13.91
N ASN A 295 7.17 -2.14 -13.55
CA ASN A 295 7.65 -0.78 -13.70
C ASN A 295 8.61 -0.66 -14.91
N ASP A 296 8.74 0.55 -15.47
CA ASP A 296 9.79 0.88 -16.43
C ASP A 296 11.16 0.96 -15.73
N ASN A 297 11.81 -0.20 -15.57
CA ASN A 297 13.06 -0.31 -14.83
C ASN A 297 14.18 0.56 -15.44
N THR A 298 14.20 0.76 -16.76
CA THR A 298 15.20 1.62 -17.43
C THR A 298 15.04 3.06 -16.97
N LYS A 299 13.83 3.57 -16.97
CA LYS A 299 13.50 4.91 -16.47
C LYS A 299 13.76 5.05 -14.97
N LEU A 300 13.39 4.03 -14.17
CA LEU A 300 13.70 4.06 -12.73
C LEU A 300 15.18 4.14 -12.44
N GLN A 301 16.02 3.42 -13.19
CA GLN A 301 17.50 3.50 -13.07
C GLN A 301 18.02 4.88 -13.47
N GLN A 302 17.49 5.49 -14.53
CA GLN A 302 17.82 6.86 -14.93
C GLN A 302 17.53 7.85 -13.80
N LEU A 303 16.30 7.82 -13.25
CA LEU A 303 15.89 8.68 -12.13
C LEU A 303 16.75 8.42 -10.87
N ALA A 304 17.14 7.18 -10.61
CA ALA A 304 18.01 6.84 -9.49
C ALA A 304 19.43 7.39 -9.63
N SER A 305 19.89 7.68 -10.86
CA SER A 305 21.22 8.26 -11.13
C SER A 305 21.22 9.79 -11.11
N GLU A 306 20.07 10.44 -11.00
CA GLU A 306 20.00 11.89 -10.94
C GLU A 306 20.57 12.43 -9.62
N SER A 307 21.16 13.62 -9.68
CA SER A 307 21.73 14.32 -8.52
C SER A 307 20.92 15.56 -8.16
N GLY A 308 21.05 16.02 -6.94
CA GLY A 308 20.38 17.25 -6.46
C GLY A 308 19.00 17.03 -5.85
N HIS A 309 18.38 15.90 -6.10
CA HIS A 309 17.13 15.48 -5.48
C HIS A 309 17.08 13.94 -5.35
N THR A 310 16.12 13.46 -4.60
CA THR A 310 15.80 12.04 -4.49
C THR A 310 14.33 11.80 -4.72
N TYR A 311 13.95 10.54 -4.92
CA TYR A 311 12.58 10.19 -5.25
C TYR A 311 11.97 9.25 -4.22
N LEU A 312 10.66 9.42 -3.99
CA LEU A 312 9.78 8.40 -3.41
C LEU A 312 8.72 8.08 -4.46
N LYS A 313 8.67 6.85 -4.91
CA LYS A 313 7.73 6.39 -5.94
C LYS A 313 7.20 5.01 -5.64
N THR A 314 5.89 4.86 -5.71
CA THR A 314 5.17 3.60 -5.46
C THR A 314 4.32 3.21 -6.68
N PRO A 315 3.93 1.93 -6.78
CA PRO A 315 4.38 0.78 -6.00
C PRO A 315 5.75 0.27 -6.47
N ALA A 316 6.57 -0.23 -5.54
CA ALA A 316 7.86 -0.88 -5.84
C ALA A 316 8.76 -0.10 -6.81
N GLY A 317 8.73 1.22 -6.74
CA GLY A 317 9.46 2.11 -7.66
C GLY A 317 10.79 2.59 -7.10
N LEU A 318 10.79 3.72 -6.41
CA LEU A 318 11.98 4.40 -5.90
C LEU A 318 11.83 4.73 -4.41
N PHE A 319 12.92 4.52 -3.65
CA PHE A 319 13.05 4.93 -2.25
C PHE A 319 14.21 5.91 -2.10
N THR A 320 14.17 6.71 -1.06
CA THR A 320 15.27 7.61 -0.70
C THR A 320 16.15 6.93 0.35
N LYS A 321 17.44 6.83 0.08
CA LYS A 321 18.45 6.35 1.03
C LYS A 321 19.25 7.53 1.55
N LEU A 322 19.44 7.59 2.88
CA LEU A 322 20.24 8.60 3.55
C LEU A 322 21.45 7.94 4.17
N THR A 323 22.60 8.64 4.11
CA THR A 323 23.81 8.28 4.87
C THR A 323 23.97 9.31 5.99
N LEU A 324 23.73 8.86 7.22
CA LEU A 324 23.86 9.68 8.41
C LEU A 324 25.34 9.83 8.78
N PRO A 325 25.83 11.05 9.09
CA PRO A 325 27.24 11.31 9.44
C PRO A 325 27.51 10.90 10.90
N VAL A 326 27.33 9.62 11.23
CA VAL A 326 27.39 9.09 12.60
C VAL A 326 28.77 9.38 13.23
N SER A 327 29.87 9.23 12.48
CA SER A 327 31.22 9.52 12.95
C SER A 327 31.36 10.99 13.39
N ASP A 328 30.86 11.93 12.57
CA ASP A 328 30.96 13.36 12.85
C ASP A 328 30.07 13.75 14.05
N ILE A 329 28.89 13.16 14.12
CA ILE A 329 27.94 13.35 15.25
C ILE A 329 28.58 12.88 16.57
N MET A 330 29.30 11.76 16.55
CA MET A 330 29.92 11.19 17.76
C MET A 330 31.30 11.78 18.08
N ALA A 331 31.91 12.54 17.15
CA ALA A 331 33.24 13.12 17.35
C ALA A 331 33.24 14.14 18.50
N GLY A 332 33.99 13.85 19.56
CA GLY A 332 34.05 14.68 20.79
C GLY A 332 32.84 14.55 21.72
N HIS A 333 31.87 13.68 21.38
CA HIS A 333 30.61 13.48 22.12
C HIS A 333 30.42 12.04 22.62
N THR A 334 31.52 11.28 22.78
CA THR A 334 31.47 9.86 23.17
C THR A 334 30.76 9.60 24.50
N ASN A 335 30.83 10.55 25.44
CA ASN A 335 30.22 10.48 26.77
C ASN A 335 28.95 11.34 26.90
N ASP A 336 28.52 11.98 25.81
CA ASP A 336 27.33 12.83 25.81
C ASP A 336 26.10 12.01 25.39
N SER A 337 24.94 12.35 25.94
CA SER A 337 23.66 11.78 25.51
C SER A 337 23.14 12.56 24.30
N ILE A 338 22.70 11.87 23.27
CA ILE A 338 21.94 12.48 22.18
C ILE A 338 20.47 12.57 22.61
N ASN A 339 20.03 13.76 23.04
CA ASN A 339 18.67 13.98 23.52
C ASN A 339 17.66 14.11 22.37
N SER A 340 18.09 14.70 21.25
CA SER A 340 17.28 14.84 20.06
C SER A 340 18.16 14.79 18.80
N ALA A 341 17.62 14.18 17.74
CA ALA A 341 18.21 14.14 16.42
C ALA A 341 17.08 14.32 15.42
N LYS A 342 16.97 15.51 14.83
CA LYS A 342 15.86 15.87 13.94
C LYS A 342 16.32 15.93 12.48
N VAL A 343 15.56 15.24 11.60
CA VAL A 343 15.76 15.30 10.13
C VAL A 343 14.48 15.80 9.48
N VAL A 344 14.60 16.72 8.53
CA VAL A 344 13.49 17.25 7.72
C VAL A 344 13.80 16.98 6.26
N LEU A 345 12.87 16.30 5.60
CA LEU A 345 12.91 16.04 4.17
C LEU A 345 11.90 16.96 3.48
N TYR A 346 12.39 17.98 2.79
CA TYR A 346 11.55 18.91 2.04
C TYR A 346 11.23 18.31 0.67
N ARG A 347 9.99 18.46 0.25
CA ARG A 347 9.53 18.06 -1.06
C ARG A 347 9.75 19.19 -2.07
N GLU A 348 10.16 18.84 -3.28
CA GLU A 348 10.05 19.72 -4.44
C GLU A 348 8.63 19.64 -5.03
N ASN A 349 8.10 20.79 -5.46
CA ASN A 349 6.84 20.81 -6.17
C ASN A 349 7.01 20.18 -7.54
N ASN A 350 5.94 19.52 -8.01
CA ASN A 350 5.94 18.97 -9.36
C ASN A 350 6.14 20.05 -10.41
N SER A 351 6.88 19.74 -11.45
CA SER A 351 7.14 20.64 -12.58
C SER A 351 6.03 20.57 -13.63
N THR A 352 5.31 19.44 -13.66
CA THR A 352 4.19 19.23 -14.59
C THR A 352 2.85 19.48 -13.92
N THR A 353 1.86 19.90 -14.72
CA THR A 353 0.46 20.03 -14.29
C THR A 353 -0.36 19.02 -15.07
N SER A 354 -1.04 18.13 -14.36
CA SER A 354 -1.92 17.12 -14.97
C SER A 354 -3.04 16.77 -13.99
N ASP A 355 -4.24 16.56 -14.52
CA ASP A 355 -5.38 16.07 -13.72
C ASP A 355 -5.17 14.62 -13.22
N TYR A 356 -4.20 13.91 -13.80
CA TYR A 356 -3.89 12.51 -13.52
C TYR A 356 -2.54 12.34 -12.81
N GLN A 357 -2.07 13.37 -12.11
CA GLN A 357 -0.85 13.25 -11.32
C GLN A 357 -0.95 12.18 -10.24
N PHE A 358 0.17 11.48 -10.05
CA PHE A 358 0.27 10.55 -8.93
C PHE A 358 0.23 11.31 -7.60
N GLY A 359 -0.34 10.69 -6.59
CA GLY A 359 -0.42 11.26 -5.25
C GLY A 359 0.95 11.49 -4.61
N ILE A 360 0.97 12.20 -3.49
CA ILE A 360 2.14 12.32 -2.62
C ILE A 360 2.03 11.20 -1.58
N PRO A 361 3.08 10.41 -1.31
CA PRO A 361 3.06 9.43 -0.22
C PRO A 361 2.65 10.10 1.09
N GLN A 362 1.59 9.63 1.72
CA GLN A 362 1.07 10.27 2.94
C GLN A 362 1.89 9.93 4.16
N ASN A 363 2.46 8.72 4.21
CA ASN A 363 3.27 8.27 5.33
C ASN A 363 4.54 7.63 4.80
N VAL A 364 5.63 7.84 5.53
CA VAL A 364 6.92 7.23 5.24
C VAL A 364 7.52 6.66 6.54
N VAL A 365 8.17 5.51 6.42
CA VAL A 365 8.96 4.94 7.53
C VAL A 365 10.45 5.07 7.21
N MET A 366 11.25 5.44 8.21
CA MET A 366 12.71 5.38 8.19
C MET A 366 13.15 4.14 8.93
N VAL A 367 13.96 3.30 8.30
CA VAL A 367 14.56 2.09 8.89
C VAL A 367 16.03 1.98 8.50
N ALA A 368 16.84 1.28 9.30
CA ALA A 368 18.21 0.94 8.90
C ALA A 368 18.18 0.10 7.60
N ALA A 369 19.08 0.36 6.67
CA ALA A 369 19.07 -0.30 5.36
C ALA A 369 19.17 -1.82 5.48
N ASP A 370 19.96 -2.34 6.41
CA ASP A 370 20.09 -3.79 6.70
C ASP A 370 18.80 -4.42 7.26
N SER A 371 17.90 -3.60 7.81
CA SER A 371 16.66 -4.05 8.43
C SER A 371 15.44 -3.93 7.52
N LEU A 372 15.57 -3.37 6.32
CA LEU A 372 14.45 -3.05 5.43
C LEU A 372 13.54 -4.27 5.16
N GLN A 373 14.12 -5.36 4.69
CA GLN A 373 13.33 -6.57 4.37
C GLN A 373 12.72 -7.20 5.63
N SER A 374 13.51 -7.31 6.72
CA SER A 374 13.04 -7.92 7.95
C SER A 374 11.98 -7.10 8.67
N PHE A 375 11.97 -5.77 8.50
CA PHE A 375 10.94 -4.91 9.05
C PHE A 375 9.55 -5.27 8.51
N PHE A 376 9.41 -5.39 7.20
CA PHE A 376 8.13 -5.72 6.57
C PHE A 376 7.79 -7.22 6.65
N ALA A 377 8.78 -8.11 6.48
CA ALA A 377 8.57 -9.55 6.57
C ALA A 377 8.07 -10.01 7.95
N ASN A 378 8.52 -9.33 9.01
CA ASN A 378 8.12 -9.63 10.38
C ASN A 378 6.95 -8.75 10.88
N ASN A 379 6.27 -8.01 9.98
CA ASN A 379 5.16 -7.11 10.32
C ASN A 379 5.48 -6.16 11.51
N ARG A 380 6.70 -5.61 11.55
CA ARG A 380 7.13 -4.71 12.63
C ARG A 380 6.39 -3.39 12.55
N LEU A 381 6.12 -2.80 13.71
CA LEU A 381 5.62 -1.43 13.84
C LEU A 381 6.78 -0.47 14.15
N PRO A 382 6.69 0.82 13.78
CA PRO A 382 7.67 1.83 14.17
C PRO A 382 7.77 1.92 15.69
N ASP A 383 9.00 1.81 16.22
CA ASP A 383 9.30 1.74 17.65
C ASP A 383 9.91 3.03 18.20
N ASN A 384 10.17 4.03 17.35
CA ASN A 384 10.88 5.29 17.66
C ASN A 384 12.28 5.07 18.24
N LYS A 385 12.89 3.91 18.00
CA LYS A 385 14.26 3.55 18.41
C LYS A 385 15.09 3.12 17.21
N THR A 386 14.58 2.15 16.43
CA THR A 386 15.24 1.59 15.24
C THR A 386 14.47 1.88 13.97
N SER A 387 13.23 2.31 14.11
CA SER A 387 12.32 2.66 13.01
C SER A 387 11.43 3.84 13.39
N PHE A 388 11.22 4.76 12.47
CA PHE A 388 10.57 6.04 12.72
C PHE A 388 9.53 6.30 11.64
N LEU A 389 8.35 6.79 12.05
CA LEU A 389 7.26 7.16 11.16
C LEU A 389 7.21 8.68 11.00
N ALA A 390 7.01 9.14 9.77
CA ALA A 390 6.69 10.53 9.49
C ALA A 390 5.52 10.60 8.51
N SER A 391 4.62 11.55 8.73
CA SER A 391 3.52 11.85 7.81
C SER A 391 3.82 13.12 7.02
N TYR A 392 3.30 13.18 5.80
CA TYR A 392 3.43 14.36 4.95
C TYR A 392 2.71 15.57 5.57
N ASN A 393 3.46 16.65 5.77
CA ASN A 393 2.91 17.91 6.22
C ASN A 393 2.72 18.84 5.03
N LYS A 394 1.48 19.06 4.63
CA LYS A 394 1.12 19.93 3.50
C LYS A 394 1.53 21.40 3.72
N THR A 395 1.49 21.90 4.96
CA THR A 395 1.80 23.30 5.27
C THR A 395 3.29 23.60 5.07
N THR A 396 4.16 22.69 5.49
CA THR A 396 5.62 22.84 5.37
C THR A 396 6.19 22.12 4.14
N ASN A 397 5.34 21.43 3.37
CA ASN A 397 5.73 20.62 2.21
C ASN A 397 6.88 19.66 2.52
N SER A 398 6.77 18.91 3.60
CA SER A 398 7.88 18.11 4.13
C SER A 398 7.45 16.88 4.94
N TYR A 399 8.40 15.97 5.17
CA TYR A 399 8.32 14.93 6.16
C TYR A 399 9.31 15.24 7.30
N VAL A 400 8.87 15.13 8.55
CA VAL A 400 9.67 15.48 9.73
C VAL A 400 9.84 14.27 10.62
N PHE A 401 11.10 13.83 10.78
CA PHE A 401 11.50 12.86 11.79
C PHE A 401 12.03 13.63 13.00
N ASN A 402 11.20 13.79 14.03
CA ASN A 402 11.49 14.68 15.16
C ASN A 402 12.66 14.20 16.03
N ASN A 403 12.82 12.90 16.21
CA ASN A 403 13.92 12.37 16.99
C ASN A 403 14.32 10.96 16.52
N ILE A 404 15.45 10.86 15.84
CA ILE A 404 16.05 9.59 15.39
C ILE A 404 17.31 9.23 16.19
N SER A 405 17.50 9.78 17.41
CA SER A 405 18.66 9.50 18.23
C SER A 405 18.89 8.00 18.49
N GLY A 406 17.81 7.22 18.57
CA GLY A 406 17.88 5.77 18.77
C GLY A 406 18.68 5.05 17.69
N ILE A 407 18.48 5.42 16.38
CA ILE A 407 19.22 4.78 15.29
C ILE A 407 20.67 5.25 15.21
N ILE A 408 20.98 6.50 15.61
CA ILE A 408 22.36 6.97 15.73
C ILE A 408 23.09 6.19 16.80
N ASN A 409 22.47 6.00 17.96
CA ASN A 409 23.00 5.17 19.04
C ASN A 409 23.15 3.69 18.63
N LEU A 410 22.27 3.16 17.79
CA LEU A 410 22.41 1.81 17.22
C LEU A 410 23.67 1.72 16.37
N PHE A 411 23.89 2.65 15.46
CA PHE A 411 25.07 2.66 14.62
C PHE A 411 26.37 2.94 15.39
N SER A 412 26.36 3.84 16.37
CA SER A 412 27.55 4.13 17.19
C SER A 412 28.07 2.90 17.96
N ARG A 413 27.16 1.98 18.33
CA ARG A 413 27.48 0.74 19.06
C ARG A 413 27.79 -0.44 18.15
N ASN A 414 27.35 -0.42 16.89
CA ASN A 414 27.45 -1.54 15.95
C ASN A 414 28.11 -1.11 14.64
N THR A 415 29.37 -0.76 14.70
CA THR A 415 30.14 -0.25 13.53
C THR A 415 30.40 -1.32 12.46
N SER A 416 30.18 -2.60 12.77
CA SER A 416 30.35 -3.73 11.84
C SER A 416 29.14 -4.03 10.96
N MET A 417 28.05 -3.26 11.05
CA MET A 417 26.88 -3.44 10.20
C MET A 417 27.26 -3.20 8.72
N PRO A 418 26.86 -4.08 7.76
CA PRO A 418 27.21 -3.94 6.34
C PRO A 418 26.78 -2.60 5.72
N ALA A 419 25.60 -2.12 6.08
CA ALA A 419 25.10 -0.81 5.65
C ALA A 419 25.16 0.22 6.78
N TRP A 420 26.28 0.24 7.52
CA TRP A 420 26.47 1.14 8.64
C TRP A 420 26.24 2.62 8.28
N GLY A 421 25.48 3.33 9.12
CA GLY A 421 25.10 4.72 8.91
C GLY A 421 24.02 4.94 7.86
N LYS A 422 23.56 3.90 7.16
CA LYS A 422 22.59 4.04 6.07
C LYS A 422 21.17 3.71 6.53
N VAL A 423 20.24 4.62 6.21
CA VAL A 423 18.80 4.43 6.46
C VAL A 423 18.02 4.60 5.16
N VAL A 424 16.88 3.93 5.06
CA VAL A 424 15.99 4.01 3.91
C VAL A 424 14.65 4.61 4.32
N ILE A 425 14.17 5.55 3.52
CA ILE A 425 12.85 6.17 3.64
C ILE A 425 11.92 5.47 2.67
N VAL A 426 10.89 4.83 3.19
CA VAL A 426 9.96 3.98 2.42
C VAL A 426 8.54 4.49 2.57
N PRO A 427 7.82 4.75 1.47
CA PRO A 427 6.39 5.01 1.52
C PRO A 427 5.61 3.82 2.08
N VAL A 428 4.69 4.09 3.01
CA VAL A 428 3.92 3.06 3.70
C VAL A 428 2.44 3.39 3.79
N GLU A 429 1.64 2.34 3.80
CA GLU A 429 0.23 2.37 4.17
C GLU A 429 0.07 1.91 5.63
N LEU A 430 -0.78 2.63 6.38
CA LEU A 430 -1.05 2.36 7.79
C LEU A 430 -2.45 1.79 7.94
N GLN A 431 -2.57 0.64 8.59
CA GLN A 431 -3.84 0.18 9.12
C GLN A 431 -3.96 0.62 10.58
N THR A 432 -5.08 1.21 10.93
CA THR A 432 -5.31 1.75 12.26
C THR A 432 -6.65 1.28 12.81
N VAL A 433 -6.70 1.15 14.13
CA VAL A 433 -7.92 0.89 14.88
C VAL A 433 -8.11 2.02 15.88
N THR A 434 -9.33 2.54 15.95
CA THR A 434 -9.69 3.55 16.93
C THR A 434 -10.28 2.87 18.17
N GLN A 435 -9.66 3.09 19.33
CA GLN A 435 -10.12 2.57 20.63
C GLN A 435 -10.59 3.72 21.52
N GLY A 436 -11.59 3.45 22.35
CA GLY A 436 -12.19 4.43 23.26
C GLY A 436 -13.34 5.20 22.63
N SER A 437 -13.96 6.08 23.42
CA SER A 437 -15.08 6.92 23.04
C SER A 437 -14.90 8.35 23.54
N GLY A 438 -15.47 9.32 22.83
CA GLY A 438 -15.38 10.73 23.21
C GLY A 438 -13.94 11.25 23.28
N SER A 439 -13.60 11.95 24.35
CA SER A 439 -12.26 12.57 24.55
C SER A 439 -11.13 11.56 24.83
N THR A 440 -11.45 10.28 25.08
CA THR A 440 -10.45 9.21 25.31
C THR A 440 -10.16 8.41 24.05
N GLN A 441 -10.68 8.81 22.90
CA GLN A 441 -10.47 8.14 21.63
C GLN A 441 -8.99 8.20 21.22
N LYS A 442 -8.39 7.02 20.98
CA LYS A 442 -6.99 6.88 20.55
C LYS A 442 -6.91 6.04 19.29
N THR A 443 -6.24 6.55 18.28
CA THR A 443 -5.92 5.78 17.07
C THR A 443 -4.61 5.01 17.29
N ILE A 444 -4.66 3.70 17.07
CA ILE A 444 -3.52 2.78 17.23
C ILE A 444 -3.20 2.18 15.88
N ILE A 445 -1.92 2.23 15.50
CA ILE A 445 -1.42 1.56 14.27
C ILE A 445 -1.35 0.06 14.58
N THR A 446 -2.02 -0.74 13.76
CA THR A 446 -2.06 -2.21 13.87
C THR A 446 -1.19 -2.90 12.84
N LYS A 447 -0.95 -2.25 11.69
CA LYS A 447 -0.09 -2.77 10.63
C LYS A 447 0.55 -1.64 9.83
N VAL A 448 1.78 -1.87 9.38
CA VAL A 448 2.51 -1.04 8.44
C VAL A 448 2.91 -1.92 7.25
N SER A 449 2.54 -1.52 6.05
CA SER A 449 2.85 -2.24 4.81
C SER A 449 3.40 -1.27 3.77
N HIS A 450 4.06 -1.79 2.74
CA HIS A 450 4.45 -0.96 1.60
C HIS A 450 3.20 -0.29 1.00
N ASP A 451 3.33 0.98 0.63
CA ASP A 451 2.29 1.67 -0.13
C ASP A 451 2.24 1.09 -1.54
N MET A 452 1.12 0.45 -1.86
CA MET A 452 0.87 -0.16 -3.18
C MET A 452 0.05 0.76 -4.10
N GLY A 453 -0.34 1.95 -3.63
CA GLY A 453 -1.00 2.97 -4.43
C GLY A 453 -0.04 3.65 -5.41
N LEU A 454 -0.58 4.43 -6.35
CA LEU A 454 0.23 5.23 -7.26
C LEU A 454 0.59 6.56 -6.58
N SER A 455 1.81 6.66 -6.11
CA SER A 455 2.36 7.90 -5.57
C SER A 455 3.75 8.19 -6.12
N SER A 456 4.08 9.47 -6.24
CA SER A 456 5.37 9.93 -6.78
C SER A 456 5.70 11.32 -6.22
N THR A 457 6.91 11.52 -5.74
CA THR A 457 7.37 12.83 -5.29
C THR A 457 8.88 12.94 -5.34
N LYS A 458 9.37 14.17 -5.57
CA LYS A 458 10.77 14.53 -5.43
C LYS A 458 11.02 15.11 -4.05
N LEU A 459 12.13 14.78 -3.44
CA LEU A 459 12.65 15.37 -2.22
C LEU A 459 13.93 16.16 -2.55
N LEU A 460 14.10 17.32 -1.92
CA LEU A 460 15.35 18.05 -1.99
C LEU A 460 16.49 17.15 -1.50
N GLY A 461 17.48 16.98 -2.35
CA GLY A 461 18.68 16.20 -2.05
C GLY A 461 19.90 17.08 -1.86
N ASN A 462 21.09 16.49 -2.00
CA ASN A 462 22.35 17.22 -1.94
C ASN A 462 22.53 17.98 -3.26
N THR A 463 22.38 19.29 -3.21
CA THR A 463 22.59 20.17 -4.36
C THR A 463 24.01 20.77 -4.33
N SER A 464 24.58 21.02 -5.50
CA SER A 464 25.81 21.82 -5.65
C SER A 464 25.69 23.25 -5.10
N THR A 465 24.46 23.74 -4.84
CA THR A 465 24.14 25.04 -4.31
C THR A 465 24.03 25.10 -2.79
N GLY A 466 24.40 24.02 -2.08
CA GLY A 466 24.51 24.00 -0.61
C GLY A 466 23.21 23.78 0.16
N LYS A 467 22.07 23.52 -0.50
CA LYS A 467 20.83 23.11 0.17
C LYS A 467 20.86 21.60 0.38
N ASN A 468 21.55 21.14 1.40
CA ASN A 468 21.64 19.73 1.75
C ASN A 468 20.60 19.37 2.81
N ILE A 469 20.16 18.11 2.83
CA ILE A 469 19.44 17.57 3.97
C ILE A 469 20.32 17.71 5.20
N GLN A 470 19.76 18.21 6.27
CA GLN A 470 20.47 18.42 7.53
C GLN A 470 19.85 17.59 8.64
N ILE A 471 20.72 17.14 9.54
CA ILE A 471 20.34 16.58 10.83
C ILE A 471 20.75 17.55 11.94
N SER A 472 19.78 17.96 12.74
CA SER A 472 20.02 18.82 13.92
C SER A 472 20.08 17.93 15.16
N ILE A 473 21.18 18.02 15.88
CA ILE A 473 21.47 17.21 17.08
C ILE A 473 21.46 18.10 18.31
N ILE A 474 20.84 17.60 19.37
CA ILE A 474 20.91 18.19 20.71
C ILE A 474 21.61 17.19 21.64
N TYR A 475 22.77 17.57 22.13
CA TYR A 475 23.55 16.80 23.11
C TYR A 475 23.23 17.28 24.53
N GLY A 476 23.22 16.34 25.46
CA GLY A 476 23.18 16.58 26.91
C GLY A 476 24.39 15.99 27.57
N LYS A 477 25.17 16.81 28.31
CA LYS A 477 26.30 16.38 29.07
C LYS A 477 26.06 16.70 30.53
N PHE A 478 26.21 15.70 31.39
CA PHE A 478 26.23 15.89 32.83
C PHE A 478 27.70 16.14 33.28
N ASN A 479 27.97 17.34 33.81
CA ASN A 479 29.28 17.67 34.36
C ASN A 479 29.38 17.05 35.73
N GLY A 480 30.07 15.90 35.87
CA GLY A 480 30.23 15.21 37.13
C GLY A 480 30.22 13.67 37.09
N ARG A 481 30.14 13.10 35.90
CA ARG A 481 30.38 11.66 35.67
C ARG A 481 31.57 11.42 34.80
#